data_58e0e584629515a2a68bbbb976ee0a98
#
_entry.id   58e0e584629515a2a68bbbb976ee0a98
#
_cell.length_a   1.000
_cell.length_b   1.000
_cell.length_c   1.000
_cell.angle_alpha   90.00
_cell.angle_beta   90.00
_cell.angle_gamma   90.00
#
_symmetry.space_group_name_H-M   'P 1'
#
loop_
_entity.id
_entity.type
_entity.pdbx_description
1 polymer ?
#
loop_
_entity_poly.entity_id
_entity_poly.type
_entity_poly.pdbx_seq_one_letter_code
_entity_poly.pdbx_strand_id
1 'polypeptide(L)'
;WSAADRPMTREIEPRAIFDRMFRPASGGATNRSVMDAVLADARALRTYVSRADRSRLDEYFESVRALERRIEFAERHSTEMRDDAALSDTLTTPTPGIPADHQSYVRLMMDLIVAAFQSDATRVCTFMLDHGQSNRYFNFIPGVSGTWHALSHYKNASGQTEDDDGVTSWESVEQKRAMYAEVIRWNHRQVAYLLDRMKAIQEPNGGTLLDNSMIVYGASLG
;
A
#
# COMPACT_ATOMS: atom_id res chain seq x y z
N TRP A 1 4.39 -9.51 -16.13
CA TRP A 1 3.82 -10.01 -17.39
C TRP A 1 3.04 -11.29 -17.10
N SER A 2 1.80 -11.37 -17.54
CA SER A 2 0.98 -12.60 -17.43
C SER A 2 1.29 -13.60 -18.54
N ALA A 3 1.89 -13.12 -19.64
CA ALA A 3 2.47 -13.84 -20.75
C ALA A 3 3.51 -12.95 -21.43
N ALA A 4 4.26 -13.49 -22.40
CA ALA A 4 5.34 -12.77 -23.08
C ALA A 4 4.90 -11.44 -23.73
N ASP A 5 3.64 -11.32 -24.10
CA ASP A 5 3.03 -10.18 -24.78
C ASP A 5 1.93 -9.46 -23.95
N ARG A 6 1.70 -9.90 -22.70
CA ARG A 6 0.66 -9.36 -21.82
C ARG A 6 1.24 -8.75 -20.57
N PRO A 7 1.28 -7.41 -20.46
CA PRO A 7 1.60 -6.77 -19.20
C PRO A 7 0.53 -7.12 -18.15
N MET A 8 0.95 -7.41 -16.94
CA MET A 8 0.01 -7.50 -15.81
C MET A 8 -0.55 -6.11 -15.52
N THR A 9 -1.87 -6.04 -15.34
CA THR A 9 -2.49 -4.85 -14.78
C THR A 9 -2.06 -4.67 -13.32
N ARG A 10 -1.80 -3.43 -12.94
CA ARG A 10 -1.56 -3.10 -11.53
C ARG A 10 -2.84 -3.32 -10.73
N GLU A 11 -2.71 -3.89 -9.55
CA GLU A 11 -3.79 -3.99 -8.60
C GLU A 11 -3.67 -2.85 -7.58
N ILE A 12 -4.75 -2.13 -7.36
CA ILE A 12 -4.79 -0.98 -6.45
C ILE A 12 -5.76 -1.18 -5.28
N GLU A 13 -6.60 -2.22 -5.34
CA GLU A 13 -7.60 -2.49 -4.32
C GLU A 13 -7.07 -3.47 -3.27
N PRO A 14 -6.92 -3.04 -2.01
CA PRO A 14 -6.39 -3.90 -0.94
C PRO A 14 -7.19 -5.19 -0.78
N ARG A 15 -8.53 -5.14 -0.92
CA ARG A 15 -9.41 -6.32 -0.85
C ARG A 15 -9.10 -7.32 -1.95
N ALA A 16 -8.95 -6.88 -3.18
CA ALA A 16 -8.66 -7.77 -4.31
C ALA A 16 -7.31 -8.48 -4.14
N ILE A 17 -6.30 -7.77 -3.62
CA ILE A 17 -4.99 -8.35 -3.30
C ILE A 17 -5.13 -9.38 -2.18
N PHE A 18 -5.80 -9.03 -1.07
CA PHE A 18 -6.01 -9.90 0.08
C PHE A 18 -6.75 -11.19 -0.33
N ASP A 19 -7.84 -11.06 -1.06
CA ASP A 19 -8.62 -12.20 -1.53
C ASP A 19 -7.81 -13.11 -2.46
N ARG A 20 -6.97 -12.52 -3.33
CA ARG A 20 -6.09 -13.30 -4.23
C ARG A 20 -5.04 -14.12 -3.47
N MET A 21 -4.53 -13.58 -2.36
CA MET A 21 -3.51 -14.26 -1.55
C MET A 21 -4.09 -15.35 -0.65
N PHE A 22 -5.26 -15.09 -0.07
CA PHE A 22 -5.78 -15.91 1.03
C PHE A 22 -7.05 -16.68 0.70
N ARG A 23 -7.72 -16.40 -0.44
CA ARG A 23 -8.93 -17.14 -0.83
C ARG A 23 -8.53 -18.52 -1.35
N PRO A 24 -9.12 -19.61 -0.82
CA PRO A 24 -8.92 -20.96 -1.34
C PRO A 24 -9.30 -21.05 -2.82
N ALA A 25 -8.51 -21.77 -3.63
CA ALA A 25 -8.76 -21.97 -5.06
C ALA A 25 -10.10 -22.69 -5.37
N SER A 26 -10.67 -23.37 -4.39
CA SER A 26 -11.97 -24.04 -4.47
C SER A 26 -13.13 -23.08 -4.17
N GLY A 27 -13.41 -22.18 -5.10
CA GLY A 27 -14.40 -21.10 -5.06
C GLY A 27 -15.78 -21.43 -4.50
N GLY A 28 -15.90 -21.53 -3.20
CA GLY A 28 -17.16 -21.53 -2.47
C GLY A 28 -17.53 -20.10 -2.11
N ALA A 29 -18.44 -19.51 -2.88
CA ALA A 29 -19.03 -18.21 -2.59
C ALA A 29 -19.92 -18.29 -1.36
N THR A 30 -19.35 -18.10 -0.18
CA THR A 30 -20.13 -17.74 1.01
C THR A 30 -19.48 -16.52 1.63
N ASN A 31 -20.30 -15.55 2.08
CA ASN A 31 -19.94 -14.34 2.83
C ASN A 31 -19.23 -14.61 4.18
N ARG A 32 -18.60 -15.77 4.34
CA ARG A 32 -17.70 -16.04 5.45
C ARG A 32 -16.34 -15.44 5.15
N SER A 33 -15.79 -14.77 6.14
CA SER A 33 -14.41 -14.31 6.12
C SER A 33 -13.50 -15.40 5.53
N VAL A 34 -12.68 -15.05 4.55
CA VAL A 34 -11.64 -15.94 4.00
C VAL A 34 -10.77 -16.50 5.14
N MET A 35 -10.55 -15.67 6.16
CA MET A 35 -9.83 -16.04 7.36
C MET A 35 -10.50 -17.13 8.19
N ASP A 36 -11.83 -17.20 8.23
CA ASP A 36 -12.51 -18.27 8.98
C ASP A 36 -12.28 -19.66 8.37
N ALA A 37 -12.17 -19.72 7.03
CA ALA A 37 -11.79 -20.94 6.32
C ALA A 37 -10.32 -21.31 6.57
N VAL A 38 -9.41 -20.35 6.43
CA VAL A 38 -7.97 -20.52 6.69
C VAL A 38 -7.71 -20.87 8.16
N LEU A 39 -8.44 -20.28 9.11
CA LEU A 39 -8.32 -20.58 10.53
C LEU A 39 -8.83 -21.99 10.88
N ALA A 40 -9.79 -22.53 10.15
CA ALA A 40 -10.25 -23.91 10.36
C ALA A 40 -9.10 -24.90 9.99
N ASP A 41 -8.47 -24.71 8.83
CA ASP A 41 -7.32 -25.51 8.39
C ASP A 41 -6.10 -25.31 9.30
N ALA A 42 -5.87 -24.08 9.74
CA ALA A 42 -4.79 -23.75 10.65
C ALA A 42 -4.93 -24.37 12.04
N ARG A 43 -6.16 -24.47 12.56
CA ARG A 43 -6.41 -25.19 13.83
C ARG A 43 -6.07 -26.68 13.73
N ALA A 44 -6.32 -27.27 12.58
CA ALA A 44 -5.91 -28.66 12.33
C ALA A 44 -4.36 -28.76 12.29
N LEU A 45 -3.69 -27.88 11.56
CA LEU A 45 -2.23 -27.84 11.47
C LEU A 45 -1.55 -27.63 12.83
N ARG A 46 -2.14 -26.80 13.68
CA ARG A 46 -1.64 -26.49 15.03
C ARG A 46 -1.44 -27.70 15.92
N THR A 47 -2.17 -28.79 15.68
CA THR A 47 -2.04 -30.03 16.45
C THR A 47 -0.79 -30.82 16.06
N TYR A 48 -0.24 -30.60 14.87
CA TYR A 48 0.90 -31.34 14.33
C TYR A 48 2.24 -30.63 14.42
N VAL A 49 2.26 -29.33 14.77
CA VAL A 49 3.49 -28.53 14.82
C VAL A 49 4.06 -28.39 16.24
N SER A 50 5.35 -28.06 16.33
CA SER A 50 6.04 -27.80 17.58
C SER A 50 5.44 -26.63 18.38
N ARG A 51 5.78 -26.50 19.67
CA ARG A 51 5.31 -25.39 20.50
C ARG A 51 5.82 -24.02 19.98
N ALA A 52 7.07 -23.98 19.48
CA ALA A 52 7.64 -22.77 18.91
C ALA A 52 6.94 -22.36 17.61
N ASP A 53 6.63 -23.34 16.75
CA ASP A 53 5.91 -23.08 15.51
C ASP A 53 4.46 -22.67 15.71
N ARG A 54 3.81 -23.16 16.79
CA ARG A 54 2.46 -22.70 17.18
C ARG A 54 2.45 -21.21 17.48
N SER A 55 3.44 -20.72 18.24
CA SER A 55 3.53 -19.29 18.54
C SER A 55 3.67 -18.44 17.28
N ARG A 56 4.53 -18.87 16.34
CA ARG A 56 4.71 -18.19 15.04
C ARG A 56 3.45 -18.22 14.18
N LEU A 57 2.74 -19.34 14.16
CA LEU A 57 1.45 -19.46 13.47
C LEU A 57 0.40 -18.53 14.09
N ASP A 58 0.32 -18.46 15.42
CA ASP A 58 -0.61 -17.59 16.12
C ASP A 58 -0.32 -16.10 15.80
N GLU A 59 0.94 -15.69 15.80
CA GLU A 59 1.38 -14.34 15.41
C GLU A 59 1.05 -14.02 13.95
N TYR A 60 1.30 -14.97 13.05
CA TYR A 60 0.95 -14.81 11.64
C TYR A 60 -0.55 -14.63 11.43
N PHE A 61 -1.39 -15.50 12.02
CA PHE A 61 -2.84 -15.39 11.90
C PHE A 61 -3.40 -14.10 12.49
N GLU A 62 -2.84 -13.65 13.61
CA GLU A 62 -3.23 -12.36 14.18
C GLU A 62 -2.88 -11.19 13.25
N SER A 63 -1.72 -11.23 12.61
CA SER A 63 -1.31 -10.23 11.62
C SER A 63 -2.25 -10.21 10.41
N VAL A 64 -2.59 -11.36 9.86
CA VAL A 64 -3.52 -11.46 8.71
C VAL A 64 -4.93 -11.00 9.11
N ARG A 65 -5.39 -11.35 10.31
CA ARG A 65 -6.69 -10.89 10.83
C ARG A 65 -6.69 -9.37 11.05
N ALA A 66 -5.58 -8.79 11.48
CA ALA A 66 -5.45 -7.35 11.60
C ALA A 66 -5.54 -6.64 10.23
N LEU A 67 -4.97 -7.23 9.18
CA LEU A 67 -5.10 -6.74 7.81
C LEU A 67 -6.55 -6.79 7.33
N GLU A 68 -7.23 -7.92 7.53
CA GLU A 68 -8.64 -8.09 7.16
C GLU A 68 -9.52 -7.00 7.81
N ARG A 69 -9.37 -6.78 9.13
CA ARG A 69 -10.10 -5.73 9.86
C ARG A 69 -9.83 -4.33 9.29
N ARG A 70 -8.59 -4.02 8.90
CA ARG A 70 -8.24 -2.72 8.32
C ARG A 70 -8.87 -2.52 6.93
N ILE A 71 -8.91 -3.57 6.14
CA ILE A 71 -9.57 -3.56 4.82
C ILE A 71 -11.07 -3.35 4.99
N GLU A 72 -11.72 -4.11 5.88
CA GLU A 72 -13.15 -3.96 6.19
C GLU A 72 -13.50 -2.58 6.74
N PHE A 73 -12.64 -2.01 7.57
CA PHE A 73 -12.81 -0.64 8.05
C PHE A 73 -12.75 0.36 6.91
N ALA A 74 -11.76 0.24 6.00
CA ALA A 74 -11.61 1.11 4.84
C ALA A 74 -12.82 1.01 3.89
N GLU A 75 -13.32 -0.20 3.66
CA GLU A 75 -14.53 -0.43 2.85
C GLU A 75 -15.75 0.25 3.44
N ARG A 76 -16.01 0.07 4.72
CA ARG A 76 -17.16 0.70 5.40
C ARG A 76 -17.05 2.22 5.40
N HIS A 77 -15.90 2.75 5.76
CA HIS A 77 -15.69 4.19 5.85
C HIS A 77 -15.76 4.87 4.48
N SER A 78 -15.27 4.24 3.42
CA SER A 78 -15.42 4.77 2.06
C SER A 78 -16.88 4.73 1.57
N THR A 79 -17.68 3.78 2.04
CA THR A 79 -19.12 3.73 1.74
C THR A 79 -19.87 4.85 2.47
N GLU A 80 -19.61 5.04 3.75
CA GLU A 80 -20.20 6.13 4.56
C GLU A 80 -19.90 7.51 3.95
N MET A 81 -18.63 7.75 3.55
CA MET A 81 -18.26 9.01 2.87
C MET A 81 -18.94 9.19 1.51
N ARG A 82 -19.25 8.12 0.80
CA ARG A 82 -20.00 8.21 -0.47
C ARG A 82 -21.46 8.60 -0.26
N ASP A 83 -22.09 8.04 0.76
CA ASP A 83 -23.49 8.36 1.09
C ASP A 83 -23.62 9.82 1.52
N ASP A 84 -22.64 10.35 2.27
CA ASP A 84 -22.57 11.77 2.62
C ASP A 84 -22.25 12.68 1.41
N ALA A 85 -21.38 12.22 0.49
CA ALA A 85 -20.99 12.97 -0.70
C ALA A 85 -22.10 13.02 -1.77
N ALA A 86 -23.06 12.11 -1.76
CA ALA A 86 -24.24 12.15 -2.63
C ALA A 86 -25.10 13.41 -2.42
N LEU A 87 -24.87 14.12 -1.32
CA LEU A 87 -25.45 15.44 -1.02
C LEU A 87 -24.59 16.63 -1.50
N SER A 88 -23.38 16.38 -1.99
CA SER A 88 -22.43 17.42 -2.44
C SER A 88 -21.95 17.11 -3.86
N ASP A 89 -22.37 17.95 -4.80
CA ASP A 89 -22.13 17.86 -6.25
C ASP A 89 -20.67 18.16 -6.67
N THR A 90 -19.65 17.66 -5.94
CA THR A 90 -18.24 17.99 -6.23
C THR A 90 -17.28 16.81 -6.12
N LEU A 91 -17.00 16.21 -7.27
CA LEU A 91 -15.68 15.93 -7.91
C LEU A 91 -14.75 14.83 -7.37
N THR A 92 -14.93 14.08 -6.31
CA THR A 92 -14.12 12.84 -6.11
C THR A 92 -14.83 11.85 -5.20
N THR A 93 -15.64 11.00 -5.80
CA THR A 93 -16.18 9.84 -5.07
C THR A 93 -15.01 8.94 -4.67
N PRO A 94 -14.77 8.69 -3.37
CA PRO A 94 -13.71 7.77 -2.95
C PRO A 94 -13.91 6.39 -3.58
N THR A 95 -12.83 5.79 -4.08
CA THR A 95 -12.88 4.41 -4.57
C THR A 95 -13.18 3.47 -3.41
N PRO A 96 -14.21 2.61 -3.50
CA PRO A 96 -14.55 1.67 -2.42
C PRO A 96 -13.35 0.83 -2.01
N GLY A 97 -13.13 0.67 -0.70
CA GLY A 97 -12.05 -0.17 -0.16
C GLY A 97 -10.65 0.44 -0.18
N ILE A 98 -10.48 1.65 -0.73
CA ILE A 98 -9.22 2.39 -0.65
C ILE A 98 -9.31 3.39 0.50
N PRO A 99 -8.41 3.34 1.51
CA PRO A 99 -8.35 4.35 2.56
C PRO A 99 -8.24 5.77 1.98
N ALA A 100 -9.03 6.71 2.51
CA ALA A 100 -8.97 8.11 2.09
C ALA A 100 -7.62 8.76 2.46
N ASP A 101 -7.05 8.37 3.61
CA ASP A 101 -5.71 8.78 4.00
C ASP A 101 -4.65 8.01 3.21
N HIS A 102 -3.87 8.75 2.43
CA HIS A 102 -2.85 8.17 1.54
C HIS A 102 -1.77 7.39 2.30
N GLN A 103 -1.37 7.84 3.48
CA GLN A 103 -0.38 7.12 4.29
C GLN A 103 -0.92 5.77 4.77
N SER A 104 -2.15 5.75 5.24
CA SER A 104 -2.84 4.52 5.66
C SER A 104 -2.98 3.55 4.50
N TYR A 105 -3.32 4.05 3.31
CA TYR A 105 -3.38 3.25 2.09
C TYR A 105 -2.03 2.62 1.73
N VAL A 106 -0.98 3.43 1.64
CA VAL A 106 0.37 2.96 1.29
C VAL A 106 0.86 1.92 2.30
N ARG A 107 0.68 2.17 3.59
CA ARG A 107 1.08 1.23 4.64
C ARG A 107 0.27 -0.06 4.63
N LEU A 108 -1.03 0.01 4.33
CA LEU A 108 -1.86 -1.19 4.16
C LEU A 108 -1.35 -2.05 3.00
N MET A 109 -1.01 -1.44 1.87
CA MET A 109 -0.44 -2.14 0.72
C MET A 109 0.93 -2.76 1.04
N MET A 110 1.79 -2.06 1.79
CA MET A 110 3.07 -2.59 2.25
C MET A 110 2.91 -3.78 3.23
N ASP A 111 1.95 -3.71 4.14
CA ASP A 111 1.64 -4.81 5.05
C ASP A 111 1.11 -6.04 4.30
N LEU A 112 0.35 -5.85 3.20
CA LEU A 112 -0.06 -6.93 2.30
C LEU A 112 1.15 -7.58 1.60
N ILE A 113 2.14 -6.78 1.17
CA ILE A 113 3.39 -7.31 0.59
C ILE A 113 4.14 -8.15 1.62
N VAL A 114 4.25 -7.67 2.86
CA VAL A 114 4.90 -8.42 3.94
C VAL A 114 4.19 -9.75 4.21
N ALA A 115 2.86 -9.73 4.29
CA ALA A 115 2.05 -10.93 4.48
C ALA A 115 2.19 -11.92 3.32
N ALA A 116 2.29 -11.42 2.07
CA ALA A 116 2.49 -12.25 0.89
C ALA A 116 3.85 -12.97 0.91
N PHE A 117 4.93 -12.31 1.33
CA PHE A 117 6.23 -12.92 1.48
C PHE A 117 6.27 -13.90 2.68
N GLN A 118 5.71 -13.52 3.82
CA GLN A 118 5.66 -14.35 5.02
C GLN A 118 4.89 -15.67 4.80
N SER A 119 3.86 -15.65 3.94
CA SER A 119 3.07 -16.82 3.58
C SER A 119 3.61 -17.62 2.39
N ASP A 120 4.72 -17.17 1.79
CA ASP A 120 5.24 -17.70 0.50
C ASP A 120 4.20 -17.68 -0.64
N ALA A 121 3.20 -16.79 -0.55
CA ALA A 121 2.22 -16.59 -1.62
C ALA A 121 2.87 -16.02 -2.87
N THR A 122 3.95 -15.27 -2.72
CA THR A 122 4.84 -14.82 -3.79
C THR A 122 6.26 -14.62 -3.27
N ARG A 123 7.25 -14.72 -4.17
CA ARG A 123 8.66 -14.41 -3.88
C ARG A 123 9.15 -13.16 -4.61
N VAL A 124 8.32 -12.59 -5.45
CA VAL A 124 8.64 -11.37 -6.20
C VAL A 124 7.45 -10.43 -6.14
N CYS A 125 7.69 -9.19 -5.78
CA CYS A 125 6.69 -8.14 -5.76
C CYS A 125 7.26 -6.86 -6.37
N THR A 126 6.45 -6.15 -7.14
CA THR A 126 6.73 -4.78 -7.56
C THR A 126 5.67 -3.87 -7.00
N PHE A 127 6.07 -2.76 -6.41
CA PHE A 127 5.16 -1.78 -5.84
C PHE A 127 5.54 -0.39 -6.31
N MET A 128 4.57 0.33 -6.85
CA MET A 128 4.74 1.71 -7.30
C MET A 128 4.06 2.64 -6.29
N LEU A 129 4.86 3.43 -5.56
CA LEU A 129 4.34 4.44 -4.63
C LEU A 129 3.55 5.51 -5.36
N ASP A 130 4.10 5.97 -6.49
CA ASP A 130 3.42 6.88 -7.41
C ASP A 130 4.07 6.81 -8.80
N HIS A 131 3.48 7.44 -9.80
CA HIS A 131 4.07 7.53 -11.15
C HIS A 131 4.50 8.98 -11.47
N GLY A 132 5.41 9.14 -12.44
CA GLY A 132 6.05 10.43 -12.73
C GLY A 132 5.09 11.56 -13.15
N GLN A 133 3.90 11.24 -13.65
CA GLN A 133 2.85 12.21 -14.04
C GLN A 133 1.67 12.18 -13.06
N SER A 134 1.92 11.87 -11.80
CA SER A 134 0.86 11.84 -10.80
C SER A 134 0.40 13.23 -10.42
N ASN A 135 -0.89 13.46 -10.55
CA ASN A 135 -1.56 14.66 -10.06
C ASN A 135 -2.05 14.51 -8.61
N ARG A 136 -1.46 13.59 -7.86
CA ARG A 136 -1.74 13.45 -6.44
C ARG A 136 -1.23 14.67 -5.67
N TYR A 137 -2.11 15.27 -4.88
CA TYR A 137 -1.76 16.32 -3.93
C TYR A 137 -1.10 15.74 -2.68
N PHE A 138 -0.05 16.42 -2.21
CA PHE A 138 0.67 16.08 -0.97
C PHE A 138 0.42 17.10 0.15
N ASN A 139 -0.72 17.80 0.10
CA ASN A 139 -1.11 18.83 1.07
C ASN A 139 -1.29 18.29 2.51
N PHE A 140 -1.34 16.97 2.68
CA PHE A 140 -1.34 16.34 4.00
C PHE A 140 0.04 16.39 4.69
N ILE A 141 1.11 16.75 3.97
CA ILE A 141 2.42 17.01 4.54
C ILE A 141 2.48 18.49 4.93
N PRO A 142 2.74 18.84 6.21
CA PRO A 142 2.81 20.23 6.64
C PRO A 142 3.82 21.04 5.81
N GLY A 143 3.38 22.19 5.29
CA GLY A 143 4.20 23.09 4.48
C GLY A 143 4.38 22.66 3.02
N VAL A 144 3.66 21.62 2.57
CA VAL A 144 3.64 21.19 1.17
C VAL A 144 2.29 21.56 0.55
N SER A 145 2.33 22.23 -0.59
CA SER A 145 1.19 22.50 -1.46
C SER A 145 1.51 22.08 -2.89
N GLY A 146 0.53 21.46 -3.57
CA GLY A 146 0.69 21.06 -4.96
C GLY A 146 0.76 19.55 -5.18
N THR A 147 0.80 19.20 -6.46
CA THR A 147 0.84 17.82 -6.91
C THR A 147 2.29 17.31 -7.04
N TRP A 148 2.44 15.99 -7.02
CA TRP A 148 3.74 15.35 -7.22
C TRP A 148 4.42 15.84 -8.50
N HIS A 149 3.69 15.82 -9.61
CA HIS A 149 4.24 16.18 -10.93
C HIS A 149 4.69 17.66 -10.96
N ALA A 150 3.83 18.57 -10.53
CA ALA A 150 4.16 20.00 -10.51
C ALA A 150 5.38 20.32 -9.63
N LEU A 151 5.47 19.68 -8.46
CA LEU A 151 6.61 19.86 -7.58
C LEU A 151 7.92 19.34 -8.18
N SER A 152 7.88 18.30 -9.02
CA SER A 152 9.06 17.77 -9.69
C SER A 152 9.68 18.75 -10.70
N HIS A 153 8.85 19.63 -11.25
CA HIS A 153 9.28 20.71 -12.17
C HIS A 153 9.75 21.98 -11.44
N TYR A 154 10.34 21.88 -10.25
CA TYR A 154 10.74 23.03 -9.44
C TYR A 154 11.73 23.98 -10.13
N LYS A 155 12.50 23.51 -11.11
CA LYS A 155 13.43 24.36 -11.88
C LYS A 155 12.73 25.37 -12.80
N ASN A 156 11.46 25.11 -13.14
CA ASN A 156 10.67 25.94 -14.05
C ASN A 156 9.83 27.00 -13.32
N ALA A 157 10.20 27.39 -12.11
CA ALA A 157 9.45 28.34 -11.28
C ALA A 157 9.40 29.79 -11.80
N SER A 158 9.94 30.08 -12.98
CA SER A 158 9.94 31.44 -13.57
C SER A 158 8.63 31.76 -14.28
N GLY A 159 7.50 31.81 -13.56
CA GLY A 159 6.31 32.55 -14.00
C GLY A 159 5.50 32.02 -15.18
N GLN A 160 5.85 30.88 -15.74
CA GLN A 160 5.09 30.20 -16.78
C GLN A 160 4.70 28.82 -16.28
N THR A 161 3.53 28.75 -15.68
CA THR A 161 2.86 27.48 -15.43
C THR A 161 2.16 27.07 -16.69
N GLU A 162 2.79 26.25 -17.51
CA GLU A 162 2.09 25.43 -18.50
C GLU A 162 1.43 24.20 -17.83
N ASP A 163 1.65 24.04 -16.55
CA ASP A 163 1.11 22.93 -15.77
C ASP A 163 -0.32 23.30 -15.32
N ASP A 164 -1.31 22.75 -16.01
CA ASP A 164 -2.76 22.89 -15.81
C ASP A 164 -3.25 22.25 -14.48
N ASP A 165 -2.36 22.09 -13.51
CA ASP A 165 -2.60 21.41 -12.24
C ASP A 165 -2.86 22.38 -11.06
N GLY A 166 -3.12 23.65 -11.35
CA GLY A 166 -3.58 24.63 -10.37
C GLY A 166 -2.54 25.06 -9.33
N VAL A 167 -1.28 24.72 -9.50
CA VAL A 167 -0.20 25.24 -8.69
C VAL A 167 0.15 26.63 -9.19
N THR A 168 -0.27 27.64 -8.46
CA THR A 168 -0.05 29.03 -8.80
C THR A 168 1.43 29.39 -8.79
N SER A 169 1.84 30.19 -9.75
CA SER A 169 3.18 30.66 -10.11
C SER A 169 3.92 31.51 -9.07
N TRP A 170 3.49 31.50 -7.82
CA TRP A 170 3.96 32.45 -6.79
C TRP A 170 5.09 31.92 -5.92
N GLU A 171 5.43 30.64 -6.07
CA GLU A 171 6.45 30.01 -5.24
C GLU A 171 7.83 30.12 -5.90
N SER A 172 8.84 30.48 -5.11
CA SER A 172 10.20 30.51 -5.62
C SER A 172 10.69 29.09 -5.94
N VAL A 173 11.73 29.00 -6.79
CA VAL A 173 12.43 27.74 -7.08
C VAL A 173 12.82 27.01 -5.79
N GLU A 174 13.32 27.78 -4.81
CA GLU A 174 13.76 27.27 -3.51
C GLU A 174 12.60 26.69 -2.69
N GLN A 175 11.46 27.35 -2.70
CA GLN A 175 10.25 26.85 -2.01
C GLN A 175 9.74 25.58 -2.66
N LYS A 176 9.58 25.55 -3.97
CA LYS A 176 9.16 24.34 -4.70
C LYS A 176 10.12 23.17 -4.44
N ARG A 177 11.42 23.44 -4.51
CA ARG A 177 12.46 22.44 -4.22
C ARG A 177 12.37 21.91 -2.79
N ALA A 178 12.12 22.79 -1.83
CA ALA A 178 11.96 22.39 -0.43
C ALA A 178 10.73 21.49 -0.25
N MET A 179 9.60 21.85 -0.85
CA MET A 179 8.37 21.03 -0.81
C MET A 179 8.57 19.68 -1.50
N TYR A 180 9.21 19.66 -2.67
CA TYR A 180 9.56 18.40 -3.34
C TYR A 180 10.43 17.51 -2.47
N ALA A 181 11.44 18.08 -1.80
CA ALA A 181 12.27 17.34 -0.86
C ALA A 181 11.48 16.74 0.32
N GLU A 182 10.43 17.44 0.83
CA GLU A 182 9.57 16.87 1.87
C GLU A 182 8.75 15.68 1.36
N VAL A 183 8.25 15.72 0.12
CA VAL A 183 7.57 14.58 -0.50
C VAL A 183 8.52 13.39 -0.64
N ILE A 184 9.77 13.63 -1.10
CA ILE A 184 10.79 12.58 -1.18
C ILE A 184 11.09 11.99 0.20
N ARG A 185 11.22 12.82 1.25
CA ARG A 185 11.41 12.33 2.63
C ARG A 185 10.23 11.51 3.12
N TRP A 186 9.02 11.92 2.78
CA TRP A 186 7.82 11.15 3.10
C TRP A 186 7.85 9.77 2.44
N ASN A 187 8.19 9.67 1.14
CA ASN A 187 8.35 8.40 0.43
C ASN A 187 9.40 7.51 1.10
N HIS A 188 10.57 8.04 1.47
CA HIS A 188 11.61 7.30 2.19
C HIS A 188 11.11 6.77 3.55
N ARG A 189 10.29 7.54 4.27
CA ARG A 189 9.68 7.07 5.54
C ARG A 189 8.71 5.90 5.31
N GLN A 190 8.00 5.86 4.18
CA GLN A 190 7.16 4.70 3.87
C GLN A 190 8.02 3.47 3.54
N VAL A 191 9.11 3.64 2.80
CA VAL A 191 10.07 2.54 2.55
C VAL A 191 10.68 2.05 3.87
N ALA A 192 11.10 2.95 4.75
CA ALA A 192 11.60 2.59 6.08
C ALA A 192 10.56 1.79 6.88
N TYR A 193 9.29 2.18 6.82
CA TYR A 193 8.19 1.41 7.44
C TYR A 193 8.15 -0.04 6.91
N LEU A 194 8.25 -0.24 5.58
CA LEU A 194 8.29 -1.58 5.00
C LEU A 194 9.47 -2.39 5.54
N LEU A 195 10.67 -1.80 5.57
CA LEU A 195 11.88 -2.46 6.06
C LEU A 195 11.76 -2.84 7.54
N ASP A 196 11.21 -1.95 8.37
CA ASP A 196 10.98 -2.23 9.80
C ASP A 196 9.97 -3.38 9.98
N ARG A 197 8.91 -3.42 9.19
CA ARG A 197 7.94 -4.53 9.20
C ARG A 197 8.59 -5.86 8.85
N MET A 198 9.43 -5.89 7.79
CA MET A 198 10.14 -7.10 7.37
C MET A 198 11.20 -7.52 8.39
N LYS A 199 11.88 -6.56 9.03
CA LYS A 199 12.88 -6.82 10.08
C LYS A 199 12.26 -7.41 11.35
N ALA A 200 11.01 -7.10 11.64
CA ALA A 200 10.30 -7.63 12.81
C ALA A 200 9.94 -9.13 12.69
N ILE A 201 9.98 -9.70 11.49
CA ILE A 201 9.58 -11.10 11.24
C ILE A 201 10.81 -11.99 11.28
N GLN A 202 10.86 -12.94 12.22
CA GLN A 202 11.91 -13.95 12.33
C GLN A 202 11.56 -15.16 11.46
N GLU A 203 12.51 -15.61 10.64
CA GLU A 203 12.34 -16.77 9.77
C GLU A 203 12.90 -18.07 10.39
N PRO A 204 12.32 -19.25 10.06
CA PRO A 204 12.73 -20.53 10.65
C PRO A 204 14.17 -20.92 10.37
N ASN A 205 14.71 -20.51 9.20
CA ASN A 205 16.07 -20.79 8.77
C ASN A 205 17.13 -19.82 9.33
N GLY A 206 16.72 -18.90 10.19
CA GLY A 206 17.55 -17.86 10.78
C GLY A 206 17.50 -16.52 10.05
N GLY A 207 17.77 -15.47 10.79
CA GLY A 207 17.62 -14.10 10.30
C GLY A 207 16.15 -13.63 10.26
N THR A 208 15.96 -12.46 9.69
CA THR A 208 14.64 -11.86 9.52
C THR A 208 14.17 -11.98 8.07
N LEU A 209 12.90 -11.72 7.81
CA LEU A 209 12.39 -11.64 6.44
C LEU A 209 13.19 -10.62 5.60
N LEU A 210 13.67 -9.53 6.23
CA LEU A 210 14.53 -8.54 5.57
C LEU A 210 15.90 -9.12 5.21
N ASP A 211 16.54 -9.87 6.12
CA ASP A 211 17.87 -10.47 5.88
C ASP A 211 17.85 -11.45 4.72
N ASN A 212 16.71 -12.08 4.46
CA ASN A 212 16.51 -13.07 3.40
C ASN A 212 15.84 -12.46 2.14
N SER A 213 15.77 -11.13 2.04
CA SER A 213 15.12 -10.42 0.93
C SER A 213 16.09 -9.51 0.19
N MET A 214 15.86 -9.30 -1.10
CA MET A 214 16.53 -8.28 -1.90
C MET A 214 15.52 -7.19 -2.24
N ILE A 215 15.82 -5.95 -1.85
CA ILE A 215 14.94 -4.80 -2.09
C ILE A 215 15.68 -3.79 -2.97
N VAL A 216 15.02 -3.39 -4.05
CA VAL A 216 15.48 -2.29 -4.90
C VAL A 216 14.45 -1.17 -4.80
N TYR A 217 14.91 0.01 -4.41
CA TYR A 217 14.10 1.22 -4.36
C TYR A 217 14.76 2.31 -5.20
N GLY A 218 13.97 3.03 -5.99
CA GLY A 218 14.47 4.09 -6.84
C GLY A 218 13.36 4.88 -7.51
N ALA A 219 13.77 5.91 -8.26
CA ALA A 219 12.90 6.70 -9.11
C ALA A 219 13.17 6.38 -10.58
N SER A 220 12.16 6.59 -11.44
CA SER A 220 12.28 6.41 -12.89
C SER A 220 13.12 7.52 -13.56
N LEU A 221 13.20 8.66 -12.91
CA LEU A 221 13.98 9.83 -13.36
C LEU A 221 14.88 10.25 -12.20
N GLY A 222 16.17 10.32 -12.45
CA GLY A 222 17.18 10.75 -11.49
C GLY A 222 17.52 12.24 -11.61
#